data_3b4f5d7ac79f6f18cb9455ab0633c2f4
#
_entry.id   3b4f5d7ac79f6f18cb9455ab0633c2f4
#
_cell.length_a   1.000
_cell.length_b   1.000
_cell.length_c   1.000
_cell.angle_alpha   90.00
_cell.angle_beta   90.00
_cell.angle_gamma   90.00
#
_symmetry.space_group_name_H-M   'P 1'
#
loop_
_entity.id
_entity.type
_entity.pdbx_description
1 polymer ?
#
loop_
_entity_poly.entity_id
_entity_poly.type
_entity_poly.pdbx_seq_one_letter_code
_entity_poly.pdbx_strand_id
1 'polypeptide(L)'
;MRQGILWFSGIFLLVVIYFLSAPALAHVPVFGGEGKSPETAIHIEDPSKSRVLYGELDSGDLRYYGFNVEKGERIVLGLIIPVEDGNKGFTPSLILIGQGLADEGKVPEKLEMPEGYGAKVLSYSLPESPVYEGFTPSAFYSLAKFDIKAPESGTYYAAVGAIQEAGSRKGEDAIQEKGLQEREIPIEGNYGLILGYKETFTLKEWISIPLSQIKIYRWEGQGLFLIFTPLVLTLAAGLLAIFLKRETVVGFSPARISGILAGLLFLGTGMSYIFQMLISLSKSSFSSEVFITFIMIFASVGLGVAAIALSLKDESYGTGSASKRLYFSGLGIAGLLFWAGWFIGPFLAFEAALLPWKHKG
;
A
#
# COMPACT_ATOMS: atom_id res chain seq x y z
N MET A 1 -12.21 -8.59 -36.16
CA MET A 1 -11.52 -9.22 -35.02
C MET A 1 -10.02 -8.89 -34.91
N ARG A 2 -9.21 -8.98 -36.00
CA ARG A 2 -7.76 -8.60 -35.96
C ARG A 2 -7.53 -7.11 -35.58
N GLN A 3 -8.32 -6.19 -36.11
CA GLN A 3 -8.18 -4.76 -35.78
C GLN A 3 -8.47 -4.45 -34.30
N GLY A 4 -9.49 -5.06 -33.69
CA GLY A 4 -9.80 -4.85 -32.27
C GLY A 4 -8.67 -5.33 -31.34
N ILE A 5 -7.99 -6.42 -31.67
CA ILE A 5 -6.84 -6.94 -30.91
C ILE A 5 -5.64 -5.98 -31.02
N LEU A 6 -5.39 -5.40 -32.22
CA LEU A 6 -4.31 -4.43 -32.41
C LEU A 6 -4.57 -3.13 -31.64
N TRP A 7 -5.80 -2.63 -31.62
CA TRP A 7 -6.17 -1.45 -30.82
C TRP A 7 -6.04 -1.71 -29.32
N PHE A 8 -6.50 -2.87 -28.84
CA PHE A 8 -6.38 -3.25 -27.43
C PHE A 8 -4.91 -3.39 -27.01
N SER A 9 -4.07 -4.04 -27.85
CA SER A 9 -2.63 -4.17 -27.60
C SER A 9 -1.92 -2.81 -27.64
N GLY A 10 -2.32 -1.90 -28.53
CA GLY A 10 -1.76 -0.55 -28.62
C GLY A 10 -2.10 0.30 -27.40
N ILE A 11 -3.37 0.29 -26.98
CA ILE A 11 -3.83 1.02 -25.78
C ILE A 11 -3.15 0.43 -24.54
N PHE A 12 -3.07 -0.89 -24.42
CA PHE A 12 -2.40 -1.57 -23.31
C PHE A 12 -0.91 -1.17 -23.24
N LEU A 13 -0.20 -1.17 -24.37
CA LEU A 13 1.20 -0.75 -24.44
C LEU A 13 1.37 0.73 -24.04
N LEU A 14 0.48 1.62 -24.48
CA LEU A 14 0.50 3.04 -24.09
C LEU A 14 0.25 3.21 -22.58
N VAL A 15 -0.67 2.44 -21.99
CA VAL A 15 -0.92 2.42 -20.55
C VAL A 15 0.31 1.93 -19.80
N VAL A 16 0.95 0.85 -20.24
CA VAL A 16 2.20 0.35 -19.65
C VAL A 16 3.32 1.37 -19.74
N ILE A 17 3.51 2.03 -20.90
CA ILE A 17 4.51 3.08 -21.08
C ILE A 17 4.21 4.28 -20.17
N TYR A 18 2.95 4.70 -20.05
CA TYR A 18 2.53 5.77 -19.14
C TYR A 18 2.84 5.43 -17.68
N PHE A 19 2.56 4.20 -17.24
CA PHE A 19 2.90 3.73 -15.88
C PHE A 19 4.41 3.67 -15.61
N LEU A 20 5.20 3.28 -16.62
CA LEU A 20 6.67 3.26 -16.52
C LEU A 20 7.29 4.65 -16.53
N SER A 21 6.57 5.65 -17.03
CA SER A 21 7.05 7.03 -17.15
C SER A 21 6.40 8.01 -16.16
N ALA A 22 5.27 7.65 -15.53
CA ALA A 22 4.70 8.47 -14.47
C ALA A 22 5.50 8.27 -13.18
N PRO A 23 5.87 9.35 -12.46
CA PRO A 23 6.40 9.19 -11.11
C PRO A 23 5.33 8.43 -10.30
N ALA A 24 5.69 7.24 -9.83
CA ALA A 24 4.80 6.47 -8.99
C ALA A 24 4.64 7.23 -7.67
N LEU A 25 3.45 7.76 -7.39
CA LEU A 25 3.13 8.42 -6.12
C LEU A 25 3.02 7.38 -4.99
N ALA A 26 3.98 6.44 -4.93
CA ALA A 26 3.96 5.33 -4.01
C ALA A 26 5.23 5.32 -3.16
N HIS A 27 5.03 5.34 -1.86
CA HIS A 27 6.11 5.18 -0.88
C HIS A 27 6.48 3.71 -0.71
N VAL A 28 7.77 3.41 -0.49
CA VAL A 28 8.21 2.06 -0.14
C VAL A 28 7.76 1.75 1.29
N PRO A 29 6.89 0.76 1.53
CA PRO A 29 6.46 0.41 2.87
C PRO A 29 7.57 -0.39 3.59
N VAL A 30 7.89 0.05 4.81
CA VAL A 30 8.86 -0.60 5.72
C VAL A 30 8.15 -0.92 7.02
N PHE A 31 8.29 -2.14 7.52
CA PHE A 31 7.66 -2.60 8.75
C PHE A 31 8.68 -3.13 9.73
N GLY A 32 8.48 -2.81 11.00
CA GLY A 32 9.30 -3.27 12.11
C GLY A 32 10.43 -2.33 12.47
N GLY A 33 11.11 -2.65 13.57
CA GLY A 33 12.16 -1.87 14.19
C GLY A 33 11.71 -1.26 15.52
N GLU A 34 12.62 -1.29 16.51
CA GLU A 34 12.36 -0.81 17.87
C GLU A 34 13.47 0.15 18.32
N GLY A 35 13.61 1.27 17.61
CA GLY A 35 14.53 2.34 18.05
C GLY A 35 13.91 3.13 19.20
N LYS A 36 14.33 2.88 20.44
CA LYS A 36 13.78 3.56 21.63
C LYS A 36 14.60 4.76 22.10
N SER A 37 15.82 4.92 21.59
CA SER A 37 16.73 6.03 21.87
C SER A 37 17.52 6.40 20.61
N PRO A 38 18.23 7.52 20.56
CA PRO A 38 19.13 7.87 19.46
C PRO A 38 20.19 6.80 19.17
N GLU A 39 20.73 6.14 20.21
CA GLU A 39 21.75 5.08 20.07
C GLU A 39 21.21 3.82 19.45
N THR A 40 19.93 3.52 19.67
CA THR A 40 19.24 2.33 19.13
C THR A 40 18.35 2.65 17.93
N ALA A 41 18.42 3.89 17.43
CA ALA A 41 17.60 4.37 16.32
C ALA A 41 17.70 3.47 15.09
N ILE A 42 16.57 3.27 14.41
CA ILE A 42 16.54 2.54 13.16
C ILE A 42 17.27 3.38 12.11
N HIS A 43 18.39 2.89 11.60
CA HIS A 43 19.18 3.63 10.62
C HIS A 43 18.59 3.54 9.21
N ILE A 44 18.42 4.69 8.57
CA ILE A 44 17.93 4.84 7.20
C ILE A 44 19.09 5.28 6.30
N GLU A 45 19.56 4.40 5.42
CA GLU A 45 20.74 4.65 4.57
C GLU A 45 20.54 5.80 3.57
N ASP A 46 19.39 5.88 2.93
CA ASP A 46 19.05 6.93 1.94
C ASP A 46 17.80 7.69 2.38
N PRO A 47 17.96 8.86 3.06
CA PRO A 47 16.83 9.66 3.52
C PRO A 47 16.10 10.39 2.39
N SER A 48 16.65 10.44 1.18
CA SER A 48 15.98 11.04 0.02
C SER A 48 14.93 10.11 -0.60
N LYS A 49 15.09 8.78 -0.44
CA LYS A 49 14.18 7.78 -0.97
C LYS A 49 12.89 7.75 -0.16
N SER A 50 11.77 7.87 -0.84
CA SER A 50 10.44 7.93 -0.25
C SER A 50 10.02 6.60 0.37
N ARG A 51 9.77 6.59 1.69
CA ARG A 51 9.35 5.42 2.48
C ARG A 51 8.26 5.80 3.46
N VAL A 52 7.43 4.81 3.81
CA VAL A 52 6.60 4.87 5.02
C VAL A 52 7.07 3.78 5.97
N LEU A 53 7.52 4.21 7.14
CA LEU A 53 7.94 3.34 8.23
C LEU A 53 6.74 3.13 9.16
N TYR A 54 6.12 1.94 9.05
CA TYR A 54 4.94 1.58 9.82
C TYR A 54 5.34 1.01 11.18
N GLY A 55 4.73 1.51 12.23
CA GLY A 55 4.98 1.10 13.61
C GLY A 55 3.75 1.22 14.49
N GLU A 56 3.92 0.81 15.73
CA GLU A 56 2.94 0.90 16.81
C GLU A 56 3.61 1.61 18.00
N LEU A 57 2.86 2.44 18.69
CA LEU A 57 3.27 3.13 19.90
C LEU A 57 2.40 2.73 21.06
N ASP A 58 3.03 2.32 22.14
CA ASP A 58 2.41 2.23 23.45
C ASP A 58 2.46 3.58 24.18
N SER A 59 1.66 3.72 25.24
CA SER A 59 1.58 4.93 26.04
C SER A 59 2.95 5.38 26.58
N GLY A 60 3.35 6.60 26.20
CA GLY A 60 4.59 7.22 26.63
C GLY A 60 5.85 6.73 25.90
N ASP A 61 5.69 5.92 24.87
CA ASP A 61 6.78 5.45 24.01
C ASP A 61 7.23 6.54 23.03
N LEU A 62 8.53 6.46 22.70
CA LEU A 62 9.17 7.19 21.61
C LEU A 62 9.83 6.20 20.67
N ARG A 63 9.77 6.45 19.36
CA ARG A 63 10.47 5.66 18.35
C ARG A 63 11.36 6.58 17.51
N TYR A 64 12.64 6.22 17.40
CA TYR A 64 13.67 7.00 16.75
C TYR A 64 14.14 6.37 15.45
N TYR A 65 14.29 7.20 14.43
CA TYR A 65 14.80 6.85 13.11
C TYR A 65 15.96 7.78 12.78
N GLY A 66 17.16 7.23 12.63
CA GLY A 66 18.39 7.99 12.37
C GLY A 66 18.76 7.97 10.89
N PHE A 67 19.21 9.10 10.36
CA PHE A 67 19.67 9.24 8.97
C PHE A 67 20.71 10.33 8.85
N ASN A 68 21.60 10.20 7.85
CA ASN A 68 22.65 11.18 7.60
C ASN A 68 22.26 12.09 6.44
N VAL A 69 22.50 13.40 6.60
CA VAL A 69 22.28 14.39 5.54
C VAL A 69 23.45 15.38 5.49
N GLU A 70 23.69 15.95 4.31
CA GLU A 70 24.65 17.04 4.15
C GLU A 70 23.95 18.40 4.31
N LYS A 71 24.74 19.41 4.65
CA LYS A 71 24.25 20.81 4.76
C LYS A 71 23.55 21.24 3.47
N GLY A 72 22.32 21.73 3.61
CA GLY A 72 21.48 22.19 2.48
C GLY A 72 20.67 21.08 1.81
N GLU A 73 20.88 19.80 2.15
CA GLU A 73 20.01 18.72 1.68
C GLU A 73 18.60 18.85 2.23
N ARG A 74 17.64 18.41 1.42
CA ARG A 74 16.22 18.47 1.75
C ARG A 74 15.82 17.31 2.66
N ILE A 75 15.22 17.62 3.79
CA ILE A 75 14.61 16.67 4.72
C ILE A 75 13.10 16.77 4.57
N VAL A 76 12.46 15.68 4.17
CA VAL A 76 11.00 15.58 4.09
C VAL A 76 10.55 14.48 5.04
N LEU A 77 9.73 14.85 6.02
CA LEU A 77 9.08 13.94 6.95
C LEU A 77 7.58 14.19 6.96
N GLY A 78 6.81 13.14 7.19
CA GLY A 78 5.37 13.21 7.41
C GLY A 78 4.93 12.19 8.44
N LEU A 79 3.79 12.42 9.07
CA LEU A 79 3.22 11.51 10.05
C LEU A 79 1.79 11.20 9.67
N ILE A 80 1.48 9.90 9.57
CA ILE A 80 0.14 9.40 9.26
C ILE A 80 -0.32 8.41 10.33
N ILE A 81 -1.63 8.32 10.52
CA ILE A 81 -2.26 7.35 11.43
C ILE A 81 -3.50 6.73 10.79
N PRO A 82 -3.89 5.49 11.15
CA PRO A 82 -5.15 4.91 10.72
C PRO A 82 -6.34 5.76 11.15
N VAL A 83 -7.39 5.77 10.33
CA VAL A 83 -8.61 6.50 10.64
C VAL A 83 -9.23 6.05 11.97
N GLU A 84 -9.19 4.76 12.26
CA GLU A 84 -9.78 4.22 13.48
C GLU A 84 -9.04 4.66 14.74
N ASP A 85 -7.70 4.72 14.70
CA ASP A 85 -6.90 5.15 15.85
C ASP A 85 -7.05 6.66 16.07
N GLY A 86 -7.08 7.46 14.99
CA GLY A 86 -7.38 8.88 15.06
C GLY A 86 -8.75 9.17 15.64
N ASN A 87 -9.78 8.42 15.22
CA ASN A 87 -11.15 8.57 15.75
C ASN A 87 -11.26 8.19 17.24
N LYS A 88 -10.33 7.37 17.75
CA LYS A 88 -10.19 7.09 19.19
C LYS A 88 -9.46 8.18 19.95
N GLY A 89 -8.86 9.16 19.25
CA GLY A 89 -8.12 10.27 19.83
C GLY A 89 -6.60 10.10 19.83
N PHE A 90 -6.06 9.06 19.18
CA PHE A 90 -4.62 8.89 19.04
C PHE A 90 -4.03 9.93 18.07
N THR A 91 -3.20 10.85 18.59
CA THR A 91 -2.56 11.92 17.82
C THR A 91 -1.09 12.08 18.25
N PRO A 92 -0.19 11.20 17.77
CA PRO A 92 1.23 11.28 18.13
C PRO A 92 1.89 12.53 17.54
N SER A 93 2.97 12.97 18.19
CA SER A 93 3.80 14.07 17.73
C SER A 93 4.93 13.59 16.83
N LEU A 94 5.30 14.41 15.85
CA LEU A 94 6.49 14.24 15.01
C LEU A 94 7.58 15.20 15.47
N ILE A 95 8.77 14.66 15.75
CA ILE A 95 9.90 15.42 16.23
C ILE A 95 11.07 15.23 15.28
N LEU A 96 11.67 16.33 14.84
CA LEU A 96 12.92 16.32 14.10
C LEU A 96 14.04 16.83 15.00
N ILE A 97 15.09 16.03 15.18
CA ILE A 97 16.26 16.31 16.02
C ILE A 97 17.49 16.39 15.12
N GLY A 98 18.33 17.41 15.31
CA GLY A 98 19.55 17.56 14.49
C GLY A 98 20.44 18.73 14.88
N GLN A 99 21.66 18.69 14.35
CA GLN A 99 22.62 19.78 14.56
C GLN A 99 22.18 21.06 13.83
N GLY A 100 22.39 22.21 14.49
CA GLY A 100 22.02 23.49 13.92
C GLY A 100 20.53 23.80 13.86
N LEU A 101 19.65 22.88 14.34
CA LEU A 101 18.24 23.18 14.52
C LEU A 101 18.04 24.06 15.77
N ALA A 102 17.17 25.06 15.65
CA ALA A 102 16.68 25.78 16.83
C ALA A 102 15.52 24.95 17.43
N ASP A 103 15.41 24.98 18.77
CA ASP A 103 14.30 24.39 19.47
C ASP A 103 12.99 25.11 19.10
N GLU A 104 12.00 24.33 18.70
CA GLU A 104 10.67 24.80 18.29
C GLU A 104 9.60 23.83 18.78
N GLY A 105 8.56 24.38 19.39
CA GLY A 105 7.51 23.59 20.03
C GLY A 105 7.90 23.15 21.44
N LYS A 106 7.01 22.35 22.07
CA LYS A 106 7.25 21.86 23.43
C LYS A 106 8.01 20.54 23.37
N VAL A 107 9.31 20.59 23.69
CA VAL A 107 10.15 19.38 23.74
C VAL A 107 9.71 18.51 24.92
N PRO A 108 9.43 17.22 24.70
CA PRO A 108 9.03 16.31 25.75
C PRO A 108 10.16 16.05 26.75
N GLU A 109 9.85 15.95 28.03
CA GLU A 109 10.86 15.66 29.08
C GLU A 109 11.61 14.33 28.88
N LYS A 110 10.94 13.34 28.27
CA LYS A 110 11.51 12.02 27.98
C LYS A 110 12.29 11.95 26.67
N LEU A 111 12.35 13.05 25.91
CA LEU A 111 13.08 13.06 24.63
C LEU A 111 14.58 13.00 24.89
N GLU A 112 15.20 11.92 24.44
CA GLU A 112 16.65 11.79 24.45
C GLU A 112 17.23 12.45 23.19
N MET A 113 18.25 13.30 23.39
CA MET A 113 18.95 14.00 22.31
C MET A 113 20.46 13.98 22.56
N PRO A 114 21.29 13.82 21.51
CA PRO A 114 22.73 14.04 21.66
C PRO A 114 23.02 15.48 22.07
N GLU A 115 24.14 15.68 22.79
CA GLU A 115 24.58 17.02 23.23
C GLU A 115 24.81 17.95 22.02
N GLY A 116 24.33 19.19 22.12
CA GLY A 116 24.45 20.20 21.05
C GLY A 116 23.44 20.06 19.90
N TYR A 117 22.45 19.17 20.01
CA TYR A 117 21.36 19.06 19.06
C TYR A 117 20.18 19.93 19.48
N GLY A 118 19.45 20.46 18.49
CA GLY A 118 18.14 21.08 18.70
C GLY A 118 17.00 20.18 18.22
N ALA A 119 15.78 20.47 18.67
CA ALA A 119 14.60 19.74 18.34
C ALA A 119 13.44 20.61 17.82
N LYS A 120 12.81 20.21 16.74
CA LYS A 120 11.55 20.79 16.25
C LYS A 120 10.42 19.79 16.49
N VAL A 121 9.43 20.19 17.29
CA VAL A 121 8.29 19.36 17.66
C VAL A 121 7.04 19.86 16.94
N LEU A 122 6.40 18.97 16.20
CA LEU A 122 5.11 19.22 15.58
C LEU A 122 4.05 18.36 16.28
N SER A 123 3.14 19.03 16.98
CA SER A 123 1.94 18.41 17.56
C SER A 123 0.71 18.98 16.83
N TYR A 124 -0.22 18.13 16.46
CA TYR A 124 -1.37 18.50 15.64
C TYR A 124 -2.66 17.97 16.22
N SER A 125 -3.73 18.74 16.00
CA SER A 125 -5.08 18.23 16.14
C SER A 125 -5.42 17.35 14.93
N LEU A 126 -6.35 16.42 15.12
CA LEU A 126 -6.85 15.58 14.06
C LEU A 126 -7.41 16.42 12.90
N PRO A 127 -7.03 16.18 11.65
CA PRO A 127 -7.59 16.85 10.49
C PRO A 127 -9.10 16.57 10.34
N GLU A 128 -9.85 17.47 9.69
CA GLU A 128 -11.30 17.33 9.49
C GLU A 128 -11.68 16.08 8.67
N SER A 129 -10.81 15.67 7.74
CA SER A 129 -11.07 14.50 6.89
C SER A 129 -9.80 13.69 6.63
N PRO A 130 -9.94 12.35 6.56
CA PRO A 130 -8.87 11.48 6.12
C PRO A 130 -8.53 11.67 4.65
N VAL A 131 -7.29 11.30 4.29
CA VAL A 131 -6.77 11.28 2.92
C VAL A 131 -6.96 9.87 2.34
N TYR A 132 -7.37 9.80 1.07
CA TYR A 132 -7.41 8.55 0.31
C TYR A 132 -6.06 8.32 -0.38
N GLU A 133 -5.53 7.12 -0.31
CA GLU A 133 -4.33 6.67 -1.03
C GLU A 133 -4.74 5.66 -2.10
N GLY A 134 -4.33 5.91 -3.35
CA GLY A 134 -4.86 5.20 -4.51
C GLY A 134 -4.10 3.94 -4.91
N PHE A 135 -2.82 3.84 -4.58
CA PHE A 135 -1.97 2.72 -4.99
C PHE A 135 -2.23 1.45 -4.17
N THR A 136 -2.37 1.64 -2.87
CA THR A 136 -2.91 0.65 -1.93
C THR A 136 -4.18 1.25 -1.36
N PRO A 137 -5.36 0.98 -1.96
CA PRO A 137 -6.59 1.65 -1.55
C PRO A 137 -6.77 1.64 -0.05
N SER A 138 -6.45 2.76 0.58
CA SER A 138 -6.39 2.94 2.03
C SER A 138 -6.83 4.34 2.42
N ALA A 139 -7.15 4.56 3.70
CA ALA A 139 -7.54 5.86 4.24
C ALA A 139 -6.83 6.11 5.57
N PHE A 140 -6.22 7.28 5.70
CA PHE A 140 -5.47 7.66 6.90
C PHE A 140 -5.56 9.17 7.16
N TYR A 141 -5.30 9.58 8.39
CA TYR A 141 -5.08 10.98 8.72
C TYR A 141 -3.61 11.35 8.50
N SER A 142 -3.36 12.45 7.78
CA SER A 142 -2.04 13.07 7.65
C SER A 142 -1.91 14.16 8.71
N LEU A 143 -1.16 13.88 9.78
CA LEU A 143 -1.08 14.77 10.95
C LEU A 143 -0.06 15.88 10.77
N ALA A 144 1.15 15.55 10.30
CA ALA A 144 2.30 16.43 10.35
C ALA A 144 3.16 16.33 9.10
N LYS A 145 3.84 17.41 8.74
CA LYS A 145 4.82 17.41 7.66
C LYS A 145 5.95 18.40 7.94
N PHE A 146 7.19 17.93 7.82
CA PHE A 146 8.39 18.77 7.67
C PHE A 146 8.85 18.76 6.22
N ASP A 147 9.30 19.91 5.73
CA ASP A 147 9.96 20.07 4.44
C ASP A 147 10.97 21.20 4.59
N ILE A 148 12.18 20.86 5.02
CA ILE A 148 13.22 21.81 5.35
C ILE A 148 14.55 21.44 4.69
N LYS A 149 15.49 22.36 4.69
CA LYS A 149 16.89 22.08 4.35
C LYS A 149 17.69 21.90 5.63
N ALA A 150 18.57 20.89 5.64
CA ALA A 150 19.49 20.65 6.76
C ALA A 150 20.38 21.87 6.99
N PRO A 151 20.39 22.50 8.18
CA PRO A 151 21.24 23.64 8.48
C PRO A 151 22.72 23.27 8.56
N GLU A 152 23.04 22.05 8.98
CA GLU A 152 24.38 21.50 9.09
C GLU A 152 24.43 20.05 8.58
N SER A 153 25.65 19.59 8.22
CA SER A 153 25.87 18.18 7.88
C SER A 153 25.95 17.34 9.15
N GLY A 154 25.37 16.15 9.15
CA GLY A 154 25.44 15.22 10.28
C GLY A 154 24.31 14.24 10.34
N THR A 155 24.22 13.57 11.47
CA THR A 155 23.12 12.63 11.75
C THR A 155 21.91 13.42 12.25
N TYR A 156 20.76 13.14 11.68
CA TYR A 156 19.47 13.64 12.13
C TYR A 156 18.61 12.48 12.60
N TYR A 157 17.68 12.79 13.49
CA TYR A 157 16.71 11.79 13.96
C TYR A 157 15.29 12.31 13.75
N ALA A 158 14.43 11.45 13.21
CA ALA A 158 12.99 11.62 13.32
C ALA A 158 12.50 10.80 14.51
N ALA A 159 11.78 11.41 15.43
CA ALA A 159 11.15 10.69 16.52
C ALA A 159 9.62 10.81 16.43
N VAL A 160 8.92 9.72 16.72
CA VAL A 160 7.45 9.69 16.83
C VAL A 160 7.10 9.33 18.26
N GLY A 161 6.23 10.12 18.90
CA GLY A 161 5.92 9.94 20.30
C GLY A 161 4.45 10.11 20.63
N ALA A 162 3.92 9.22 21.46
CA ALA A 162 2.60 9.35 22.06
C ALA A 162 2.68 10.27 23.30
N ILE A 163 2.83 11.58 23.08
CA ILE A 163 3.05 12.55 24.13
C ILE A 163 1.75 13.33 24.35
N GLN A 164 1.13 13.17 25.52
CA GLN A 164 0.06 14.07 25.94
C GLN A 164 0.65 15.43 26.33
N GLU A 165 0.24 16.50 25.65
CA GLU A 165 0.40 17.84 26.21
C GLU A 165 -0.55 17.99 27.40
N ALA A 166 0.02 18.16 28.59
CA ALA A 166 -0.72 18.61 29.76
C ALA A 166 -1.23 20.05 29.49
N GLY A 167 -2.38 20.18 28.83
CA GLY A 167 -2.95 21.48 28.46
C GLY A 167 -3.80 21.47 27.19
N SER A 168 -3.80 20.41 26.40
CA SER A 168 -4.70 20.31 25.24
C SER A 168 -6.13 19.87 25.63
N ARG A 169 -6.54 20.20 26.87
CA ARG A 169 -7.89 19.99 27.42
C ARG A 169 -8.83 21.10 27.00
N LYS A 170 -8.93 21.42 25.70
CA LYS A 170 -10.06 22.26 25.21
C LYS A 170 -11.43 21.55 25.28
N GLY A 171 -11.46 20.34 25.84
CA GLY A 171 -12.69 19.58 26.05
C GLY A 171 -13.19 19.53 27.50
N GLU A 172 -12.40 19.99 28.50
CA GLU A 172 -12.81 19.88 29.91
C GLU A 172 -14.02 20.75 30.25
N ASP A 173 -14.07 21.99 29.73
CA ASP A 173 -15.17 22.88 29.96
C ASP A 173 -16.49 22.40 29.29
N ALA A 174 -16.39 21.62 28.21
CA ALA A 174 -17.54 21.06 27.50
C ALA A 174 -18.02 19.71 28.08
N ILE A 175 -17.15 18.99 28.80
CA ILE A 175 -17.45 17.67 29.39
C ILE A 175 -18.11 17.77 30.72
N GLN A 176 -17.83 18.81 31.52
CA GLN A 176 -18.48 19.05 32.83
C GLN A 176 -19.98 19.38 32.70
N GLU A 177 -20.42 19.96 31.58
CA GLU A 177 -21.85 20.28 31.37
C GLU A 177 -22.71 19.07 30.98
N LYS A 178 -22.15 17.92 30.58
CA LYS A 178 -22.94 16.79 30.04
C LYS A 178 -22.89 15.49 30.82
N GLY A 179 -22.17 15.39 31.93
CA GLY A 179 -22.16 14.17 32.76
C GLY A 179 -21.67 12.93 32.00
N LEU A 180 -20.84 13.11 30.94
CA LEU A 180 -20.22 12.03 30.20
C LEU A 180 -18.93 11.58 30.94
N GLN A 181 -18.81 10.29 31.22
CA GLN A 181 -17.61 9.69 31.78
C GLN A 181 -16.37 10.16 30.97
N GLU A 182 -15.33 10.59 31.67
CA GLU A 182 -14.00 10.82 31.08
C GLU A 182 -13.60 9.57 30.26
N ARG A 183 -13.67 9.66 28.96
CA ARG A 183 -13.01 8.68 28.11
C ARG A 183 -11.53 8.99 28.19
N GLU A 184 -10.75 8.11 28.80
CA GLU A 184 -9.30 8.12 28.68
C GLU A 184 -8.98 8.12 27.18
N ILE A 185 -8.26 9.16 26.72
CA ILE A 185 -7.79 9.23 25.32
C ILE A 185 -6.75 8.14 25.18
N PRO A 186 -6.90 7.18 24.23
CA PRO A 186 -5.92 6.16 24.02
C PRO A 186 -4.59 6.81 23.62
N ILE A 187 -3.54 6.52 24.38
CA ILE A 187 -2.19 7.04 24.14
C ILE A 187 -1.40 6.03 23.28
N GLU A 188 -2.07 4.98 22.81
CA GLU A 188 -1.51 3.89 22.01
C GLU A 188 -2.19 3.81 20.64
N GLY A 189 -1.44 3.40 19.64
CA GLY A 189 -2.00 3.21 18.30
C GLY A 189 -0.91 3.03 17.23
N ASN A 190 -1.39 2.79 16.03
CA ASN A 190 -0.56 2.61 14.85
C ASN A 190 -0.17 3.95 14.23
N TYR A 191 1.05 4.06 13.74
CA TYR A 191 1.52 5.23 12.98
C TYR A 191 2.30 4.81 11.74
N GLY A 192 2.45 5.74 10.79
CA GLY A 192 3.37 5.65 9.67
C GLY A 192 4.22 6.93 9.60
N LEU A 193 5.54 6.79 9.70
CA LEU A 193 6.46 7.87 9.46
C LEU A 193 6.85 7.89 7.98
N ILE A 194 6.41 8.92 7.25
CA ILE A 194 6.86 9.19 5.89
C ILE A 194 8.24 9.83 5.98
N LEU A 195 9.21 9.31 5.24
CA LEU A 195 10.55 9.87 5.11
C LEU A 195 10.98 9.83 3.64
N GLY A 196 11.49 10.96 3.15
CA GLY A 196 12.02 11.11 1.81
C GLY A 196 10.99 11.61 0.77
N TYR A 197 11.47 11.82 -0.45
CA TYR A 197 10.70 12.46 -1.53
C TYR A 197 10.98 11.89 -2.93
N LYS A 198 12.01 11.02 -3.08
CA LYS A 198 12.32 10.34 -4.34
C LYS A 198 11.63 8.99 -4.39
N GLU A 199 10.69 8.86 -5.29
CA GLU A 199 9.92 7.64 -5.47
C GLU A 199 10.66 6.69 -6.39
N THR A 200 11.37 5.74 -5.81
CA THR A 200 12.13 4.72 -6.53
C THR A 200 11.95 3.37 -5.87
N PHE A 201 11.75 2.33 -6.69
CA PHE A 201 11.61 0.95 -6.21
C PHE A 201 12.75 0.08 -6.76
N THR A 202 13.37 -0.69 -5.90
CA THR A 202 14.18 -1.83 -6.34
C THR A 202 13.27 -2.98 -6.77
N LEU A 203 13.81 -3.91 -7.56
CA LEU A 203 13.05 -5.11 -7.96
C LEU A 203 12.52 -5.91 -6.75
N LYS A 204 13.30 -5.99 -5.67
CA LYS A 204 12.90 -6.67 -4.43
C LYS A 204 11.70 -5.97 -3.77
N GLU A 205 11.73 -4.64 -3.67
CA GLU A 205 10.64 -3.86 -3.12
C GLU A 205 9.39 -3.99 -3.98
N TRP A 206 9.52 -3.90 -5.31
CA TRP A 206 8.42 -4.10 -6.25
C TRP A 206 7.75 -5.47 -6.08
N ILE A 207 8.55 -6.52 -5.99
CA ILE A 207 8.06 -7.89 -5.76
C ILE A 207 7.35 -8.00 -4.40
N SER A 208 7.77 -7.27 -3.37
CA SER A 208 7.18 -7.35 -2.03
C SER A 208 5.86 -6.58 -1.85
N ILE A 209 5.45 -5.73 -2.82
CA ILE A 209 4.24 -4.89 -2.71
C ILE A 209 2.98 -5.67 -2.33
N PRO A 210 2.61 -6.81 -2.95
CA PRO A 210 1.39 -7.52 -2.57
C PRO A 210 1.35 -7.96 -1.11
N LEU A 211 2.50 -8.36 -0.55
CA LEU A 211 2.61 -8.72 0.86
C LEU A 211 2.53 -7.48 1.77
N SER A 212 3.10 -6.37 1.30
CA SER A 212 3.05 -5.10 2.01
C SER A 212 1.63 -4.53 2.07
N GLN A 213 0.84 -4.69 1.01
CA GLN A 213 -0.58 -4.30 1.01
C GLN A 213 -1.37 -4.98 2.13
N ILE A 214 -1.16 -6.29 2.36
CA ILE A 214 -1.82 -6.98 3.48
C ILE A 214 -1.41 -6.37 4.82
N LYS A 215 -0.11 -6.07 4.98
CA LYS A 215 0.39 -5.46 6.22
C LYS A 215 -0.20 -4.06 6.44
N ILE A 216 -0.37 -3.27 5.37
CA ILE A 216 -1.02 -1.95 5.44
C ILE A 216 -2.48 -2.09 5.87
N TYR A 217 -3.24 -3.00 5.28
CA TYR A 217 -4.63 -3.25 5.70
C TYR A 217 -4.70 -3.76 7.14
N ARG A 218 -3.73 -4.57 7.57
CA ARG A 218 -3.61 -4.99 8.99
C ARG A 218 -3.32 -3.80 9.91
N TRP A 219 -2.43 -2.89 9.48
CA TRP A 219 -2.11 -1.66 10.18
C TRP A 219 -3.34 -0.73 10.31
N GLU A 220 -4.24 -0.72 9.32
CA GLU A 220 -5.54 -0.05 9.40
C GLU A 220 -6.56 -0.74 10.32
N GLY A 221 -6.20 -1.86 10.98
CA GLY A 221 -7.09 -2.62 11.86
C GLY A 221 -7.93 -3.71 11.17
N GLN A 222 -7.74 -3.94 9.85
CA GLN A 222 -8.53 -4.94 9.14
C GLN A 222 -8.11 -6.38 9.50
N GLY A 223 -9.08 -7.27 9.76
CA GLY A 223 -8.85 -8.70 9.94
C GLY A 223 -8.51 -9.42 8.63
N LEU A 224 -7.69 -10.48 8.69
CA LEU A 224 -7.33 -11.28 7.51
C LEU A 224 -8.57 -11.81 6.76
N PHE A 225 -9.61 -12.19 7.49
CA PHE A 225 -10.86 -12.63 6.88
C PHE A 225 -11.43 -11.56 5.95
N LEU A 226 -11.50 -10.30 6.41
CA LEU A 226 -12.02 -9.19 5.62
C LEU A 226 -11.17 -8.93 4.37
N ILE A 227 -9.83 -8.94 4.53
CA ILE A 227 -8.87 -8.71 3.44
C ILE A 227 -9.02 -9.75 2.33
N PHE A 228 -9.17 -11.03 2.67
CA PHE A 228 -9.21 -12.12 1.70
C PHE A 228 -10.62 -12.50 1.21
N THR A 229 -11.69 -12.01 1.84
CA THR A 229 -13.07 -12.34 1.45
C THR A 229 -13.35 -12.12 -0.05
N PRO A 230 -13.00 -10.98 -0.70
CA PRO A 230 -13.31 -10.79 -2.11
C PRO A 230 -12.60 -11.80 -3.02
N LEU A 231 -11.35 -12.14 -2.72
CA LEU A 231 -10.58 -13.14 -3.46
C LEU A 231 -11.22 -14.52 -3.33
N VAL A 232 -11.52 -14.96 -2.10
CA VAL A 232 -12.12 -16.28 -1.82
C VAL A 232 -13.48 -16.41 -2.47
N LEU A 233 -14.34 -15.40 -2.38
CA LEU A 233 -15.66 -15.40 -3.02
C LEU A 233 -15.55 -15.45 -4.54
N THR A 234 -14.61 -14.72 -5.14
CA THR A 234 -14.38 -14.75 -6.59
C THR A 234 -13.92 -16.13 -7.06
N LEU A 235 -12.98 -16.76 -6.34
CA LEU A 235 -12.52 -18.12 -6.64
C LEU A 235 -13.66 -19.13 -6.50
N ALA A 236 -14.41 -19.09 -5.40
CA ALA A 236 -15.53 -20.01 -5.16
C ALA A 236 -16.62 -19.89 -6.23
N ALA A 237 -17.05 -18.65 -6.55
CA ALA A 237 -18.06 -18.39 -7.56
C ALA A 237 -17.59 -18.82 -8.96
N GLY A 238 -16.33 -18.51 -9.32
CA GLY A 238 -15.75 -18.89 -10.60
C GLY A 238 -15.62 -20.40 -10.77
N LEU A 239 -15.11 -21.10 -9.76
CA LEU A 239 -15.02 -22.57 -9.77
C LEU A 239 -16.39 -23.23 -9.83
N LEU A 240 -17.38 -22.71 -9.08
CA LEU A 240 -18.75 -23.19 -9.14
C LEU A 240 -19.35 -22.99 -10.55
N ALA A 241 -19.15 -21.83 -11.16
CA ALA A 241 -19.64 -21.55 -12.52
C ALA A 241 -19.04 -22.52 -13.56
N ILE A 242 -17.74 -22.85 -13.44
CA ILE A 242 -17.08 -23.84 -14.30
C ILE A 242 -17.62 -25.24 -14.05
N PHE A 243 -17.82 -25.61 -12.79
CA PHE A 243 -18.37 -26.91 -12.42
C PHE A 243 -19.80 -27.12 -12.98
N LEU A 244 -20.66 -26.11 -12.89
CA LEU A 244 -22.01 -26.14 -13.40
C LEU A 244 -22.04 -26.22 -14.95
N LYS A 245 -21.04 -25.68 -15.63
CA LYS A 245 -20.91 -25.72 -17.10
C LYS A 245 -19.99 -26.82 -17.63
N ARG A 246 -19.57 -27.77 -16.79
CA ARG A 246 -18.58 -28.81 -17.14
C ARG A 246 -18.92 -29.62 -18.38
N GLU A 247 -20.20 -29.84 -18.68
CA GLU A 247 -20.65 -30.59 -19.85
C GLU A 247 -20.44 -29.84 -21.18
N THR A 248 -20.35 -28.48 -21.11
CA THR A 248 -20.10 -27.63 -22.27
C THR A 248 -18.63 -27.25 -22.43
N VAL A 249 -17.82 -27.51 -21.44
CA VAL A 249 -16.37 -27.21 -21.47
C VAL A 249 -15.63 -28.40 -22.08
N VAL A 250 -15.16 -28.24 -23.30
CA VAL A 250 -14.39 -29.27 -24.03
C VAL A 250 -13.07 -29.57 -23.31
N GLY A 251 -12.94 -30.79 -22.79
CA GLY A 251 -11.72 -31.40 -22.24
C GLY A 251 -10.86 -30.55 -21.27
N PHE A 252 -10.64 -30.99 -20.05
CA PHE A 252 -9.78 -30.34 -19.08
C PHE A 252 -8.30 -30.71 -19.33
N SER A 253 -7.58 -29.93 -20.17
CA SER A 253 -6.13 -30.05 -20.24
C SER A 253 -5.46 -29.31 -19.06
N PRO A 254 -4.28 -29.73 -18.59
CA PRO A 254 -3.56 -29.02 -17.51
C PRO A 254 -3.34 -27.53 -17.81
N ALA A 255 -2.96 -27.18 -19.04
CA ALA A 255 -2.81 -25.77 -19.45
C ALA A 255 -4.11 -24.97 -19.33
N ARG A 256 -5.26 -25.57 -19.65
CA ARG A 256 -6.57 -24.93 -19.54
C ARG A 256 -6.93 -24.66 -18.07
N ILE A 257 -6.69 -25.64 -17.20
CA ILE A 257 -6.93 -25.49 -15.75
C ILE A 257 -6.07 -24.37 -15.19
N SER A 258 -4.74 -24.38 -15.45
CA SER A 258 -3.82 -23.33 -14.99
C SER A 258 -4.22 -21.94 -15.51
N GLY A 259 -4.64 -21.85 -16.79
CA GLY A 259 -5.09 -20.59 -17.37
C GLY A 259 -6.38 -20.06 -16.74
N ILE A 260 -7.34 -20.93 -16.42
CA ILE A 260 -8.58 -20.56 -15.73
C ILE A 260 -8.28 -20.10 -14.31
N LEU A 261 -7.45 -20.84 -13.56
CA LEU A 261 -7.06 -20.48 -12.21
C LEU A 261 -6.30 -19.16 -12.18
N ALA A 262 -5.38 -18.94 -13.12
CA ALA A 262 -4.71 -17.65 -13.28
C ALA A 262 -5.73 -16.51 -13.47
N GLY A 263 -6.69 -16.71 -14.37
CA GLY A 263 -7.74 -15.73 -14.65
C GLY A 263 -8.63 -15.44 -13.45
N LEU A 264 -9.01 -16.45 -12.68
CA LEU A 264 -9.79 -16.27 -11.44
C LEU A 264 -9.01 -15.51 -10.37
N LEU A 265 -7.69 -15.75 -10.24
CA LEU A 265 -6.84 -15.01 -9.31
C LEU A 265 -6.68 -13.54 -9.75
N PHE A 266 -6.53 -13.28 -11.05
CA PHE A 266 -6.50 -11.92 -11.58
C PHE A 266 -7.82 -11.19 -11.30
N LEU A 267 -8.97 -11.81 -11.57
CA LEU A 267 -10.29 -11.27 -11.23
C LEU A 267 -10.43 -11.03 -9.73
N GLY A 268 -9.99 -11.99 -8.90
CA GLY A 268 -10.03 -11.89 -7.45
C GLY A 268 -9.24 -10.69 -6.93
N THR A 269 -8.09 -10.39 -7.53
CA THR A 269 -7.32 -9.17 -7.21
C THR A 269 -8.10 -7.91 -7.58
N GLY A 270 -8.72 -7.86 -8.77
CA GLY A 270 -9.56 -6.73 -9.17
C GLY A 270 -10.73 -6.52 -8.21
N MET A 271 -11.40 -7.60 -7.79
CA MET A 271 -12.48 -7.54 -6.79
C MET A 271 -11.99 -7.08 -5.42
N SER A 272 -10.77 -7.48 -5.03
CA SER A 272 -10.14 -7.01 -3.78
C SER A 272 -9.85 -5.51 -3.85
N TYR A 273 -9.35 -4.99 -4.96
CA TYR A 273 -9.16 -3.54 -5.16
C TYR A 273 -10.47 -2.77 -5.10
N ILE A 274 -11.55 -3.26 -5.75
CA ILE A 274 -12.88 -2.65 -5.66
C ILE A 274 -13.35 -2.60 -4.20
N PHE A 275 -13.23 -3.69 -3.50
CA PHE A 275 -13.68 -3.81 -2.11
C PHE A 275 -12.92 -2.87 -1.18
N GLN A 276 -11.58 -2.84 -1.28
CA GLN A 276 -10.75 -1.95 -0.47
C GLN A 276 -10.98 -0.47 -0.84
N MET A 277 -11.15 -0.15 -2.12
CA MET A 277 -11.54 1.20 -2.55
C MET A 277 -12.85 1.65 -1.91
N LEU A 278 -13.87 0.80 -1.87
CA LEU A 278 -15.15 1.14 -1.24
C LEU A 278 -15.02 1.35 0.27
N ILE A 279 -14.24 0.50 0.96
CA ILE A 279 -13.95 0.69 2.40
C ILE A 279 -13.24 2.02 2.62
N SER A 280 -12.20 2.33 1.85
CA SER A 280 -11.40 3.53 2.02
C SER A 280 -12.19 4.81 1.70
N LEU A 281 -13.00 4.80 0.62
CA LEU A 281 -13.89 5.92 0.27
C LEU A 281 -15.04 6.11 1.26
N SER A 282 -15.43 5.08 2.01
CA SER A 282 -16.40 5.25 3.09
C SER A 282 -15.85 6.01 4.30
N LYS A 283 -14.52 6.10 4.40
CA LYS A 283 -13.80 6.76 5.50
C LYS A 283 -13.17 8.10 5.09
N SER A 284 -12.92 8.33 3.81
CA SER A 284 -12.22 9.51 3.27
C SER A 284 -13.03 10.25 2.21
N SER A 285 -12.59 11.46 1.86
CA SER A 285 -13.15 12.21 0.74
C SER A 285 -12.64 11.66 -0.59
N PHE A 286 -13.42 11.86 -1.67
CA PHE A 286 -12.97 11.54 -3.02
C PHE A 286 -11.75 12.39 -3.40
N SER A 287 -10.72 11.74 -3.94
CA SER A 287 -9.52 12.40 -4.46
C SER A 287 -9.19 11.91 -5.88
N SER A 288 -8.32 12.64 -6.59
CA SER A 288 -7.83 12.20 -7.90
C SER A 288 -7.06 10.88 -7.87
N GLU A 289 -6.56 10.46 -6.72
CA GLU A 289 -5.84 9.19 -6.56
C GLU A 289 -6.74 7.96 -6.77
N VAL A 290 -8.07 8.11 -6.67
CA VAL A 290 -9.04 7.06 -7.01
C VAL A 290 -8.85 6.56 -8.46
N PHE A 291 -8.39 7.43 -9.38
CA PHE A 291 -8.11 7.01 -10.76
C PHE A 291 -6.96 6.00 -10.85
N ILE A 292 -5.97 6.06 -9.95
CA ILE A 292 -4.89 5.07 -9.88
C ILE A 292 -5.49 3.70 -9.54
N THR A 293 -6.37 3.66 -8.54
CA THR A 293 -7.07 2.42 -8.17
C THR A 293 -7.91 1.87 -9.33
N PHE A 294 -8.63 2.73 -10.07
CA PHE A 294 -9.37 2.28 -11.25
C PHE A 294 -8.48 1.62 -12.30
N ILE A 295 -7.28 2.16 -12.55
CA ILE A 295 -6.33 1.55 -13.48
C ILE A 295 -5.93 0.16 -13.00
N MET A 296 -5.64 -0.02 -11.70
CA MET A 296 -5.30 -1.33 -11.13
C MET A 296 -6.47 -2.33 -11.23
N ILE A 297 -7.70 -1.87 -10.98
CA ILE A 297 -8.93 -2.66 -11.15
C ILE A 297 -9.08 -3.11 -12.61
N PHE A 298 -9.06 -2.17 -13.56
CA PHE A 298 -9.27 -2.49 -14.97
C PHE A 298 -8.17 -3.40 -15.54
N ALA A 299 -6.91 -3.19 -15.13
CA ALA A 299 -5.81 -4.06 -15.51
C ALA A 299 -6.05 -5.49 -14.97
N SER A 300 -6.33 -5.65 -13.69
CA SER A 300 -6.54 -6.97 -13.07
C SER A 300 -7.76 -7.69 -13.65
N VAL A 301 -8.90 -6.99 -13.77
CA VAL A 301 -10.13 -7.55 -14.35
C VAL A 301 -9.92 -7.90 -15.82
N GLY A 302 -9.29 -7.03 -16.60
CA GLY A 302 -9.02 -7.26 -18.02
C GLY A 302 -8.13 -8.48 -18.26
N LEU A 303 -7.03 -8.62 -17.47
CA LEU A 303 -6.16 -9.79 -17.49
C LEU A 303 -6.93 -11.06 -17.12
N GLY A 304 -7.78 -10.99 -16.11
CA GLY A 304 -8.60 -12.13 -15.67
C GLY A 304 -9.59 -12.60 -16.72
N VAL A 305 -10.35 -11.68 -17.30
CA VAL A 305 -11.29 -11.97 -18.40
C VAL A 305 -10.54 -12.54 -19.61
N ALA A 306 -9.41 -11.96 -20.00
CA ALA A 306 -8.60 -12.44 -21.11
C ALA A 306 -8.08 -13.85 -20.86
N ALA A 307 -7.56 -14.15 -19.68
CA ALA A 307 -7.05 -15.48 -19.34
C ALA A 307 -8.15 -16.56 -19.39
N ILE A 308 -9.32 -16.27 -18.82
CA ILE A 308 -10.48 -17.20 -18.85
C ILE A 308 -10.97 -17.38 -20.29
N ALA A 309 -11.19 -16.29 -21.04
CA ALA A 309 -11.66 -16.35 -22.40
C ALA A 309 -10.72 -17.16 -23.32
N LEU A 310 -9.40 -16.97 -23.19
CA LEU A 310 -8.39 -17.73 -23.93
C LEU A 310 -8.37 -19.22 -23.51
N SER A 311 -8.59 -19.51 -22.23
CA SER A 311 -8.66 -20.88 -21.72
C SER A 311 -9.89 -21.63 -22.23
N LEU A 312 -11.03 -20.96 -22.31
CA LEU A 312 -12.29 -21.57 -22.75
C LEU A 312 -12.43 -21.67 -24.28
N LYS A 313 -11.62 -20.92 -25.04
CA LYS A 313 -11.67 -20.92 -26.51
C LYS A 313 -11.16 -22.23 -27.07
N ASP A 314 -11.97 -22.86 -27.94
CA ASP A 314 -11.64 -24.12 -28.61
C ASP A 314 -10.54 -23.93 -29.68
N GLU A 315 -9.68 -24.92 -29.88
CA GLU A 315 -8.58 -24.88 -30.87
C GLU A 315 -9.04 -24.96 -32.32
N SER A 316 -10.25 -25.43 -32.57
CA SER A 316 -10.84 -25.53 -33.91
C SER A 316 -11.05 -24.18 -34.62
N TYR A 317 -10.93 -23.06 -33.91
CA TYR A 317 -11.09 -21.69 -34.44
C TYR A 317 -9.78 -20.92 -34.59
N GLY A 318 -8.73 -21.49 -35.18
CA GLY A 318 -7.64 -20.76 -35.83
C GLY A 318 -6.59 -20.09 -34.93
N THR A 319 -6.61 -20.28 -33.61
CA THR A 319 -5.48 -19.93 -32.73
C THR A 319 -4.68 -21.19 -32.42
N GLY A 320 -3.59 -21.40 -33.15
CA GLY A 320 -2.68 -22.52 -32.88
C GLY A 320 -2.11 -22.48 -31.45
N SER A 321 -1.70 -23.63 -30.93
CA SER A 321 -1.08 -23.80 -29.60
C SER A 321 0.04 -22.77 -29.31
N ALA A 322 0.82 -22.39 -30.33
CA ALA A 322 1.87 -21.38 -30.23
C ALA A 322 1.34 -19.97 -29.87
N SER A 323 0.23 -19.55 -30.46
CA SER A 323 -0.38 -18.24 -30.15
C SER A 323 -0.92 -18.18 -28.71
N LYS A 324 -1.55 -19.26 -28.22
CA LYS A 324 -2.01 -19.33 -26.81
C LYS A 324 -0.82 -19.23 -25.85
N ARG A 325 0.26 -19.93 -26.12
CA ARG A 325 1.50 -19.86 -25.31
C ARG A 325 2.02 -18.45 -25.21
N LEU A 326 2.10 -17.74 -26.35
CA LEU A 326 2.57 -16.36 -26.38
C LEU A 326 1.62 -15.43 -25.57
N TYR A 327 0.30 -15.59 -25.71
CA TYR A 327 -0.67 -14.79 -24.95
C TYR A 327 -0.55 -15.04 -23.44
N PHE A 328 -0.43 -16.30 -23.00
CA PHE A 328 -0.30 -16.61 -21.59
C PHE A 328 1.04 -16.15 -21.00
N SER A 329 2.13 -16.18 -21.77
CA SER A 329 3.40 -15.54 -21.37
C SER A 329 3.23 -14.03 -21.18
N GLY A 330 2.53 -13.36 -22.10
CA GLY A 330 2.22 -11.93 -21.98
C GLY A 330 1.33 -11.61 -20.77
N LEU A 331 0.31 -12.44 -20.51
CA LEU A 331 -0.55 -12.30 -19.33
C LEU A 331 0.24 -12.51 -18.02
N GLY A 332 1.18 -13.45 -17.98
CA GLY A 332 2.05 -13.66 -16.84
C GLY A 332 2.94 -12.45 -16.56
N ILE A 333 3.58 -11.90 -17.60
CA ILE A 333 4.39 -10.67 -17.47
C ILE A 333 3.53 -9.49 -17.00
N ALA A 334 2.37 -9.28 -17.64
CA ALA A 334 1.47 -8.20 -17.26
C ALA A 334 0.92 -8.38 -15.83
N GLY A 335 0.61 -9.61 -15.43
CA GLY A 335 0.20 -9.93 -14.07
C GLY A 335 1.26 -9.57 -13.03
N LEU A 336 2.55 -9.79 -13.32
CA LEU A 336 3.64 -9.35 -12.44
C LEU A 336 3.76 -7.82 -12.38
N LEU A 337 3.56 -7.13 -13.49
CA LEU A 337 3.65 -5.66 -13.55
C LEU A 337 2.53 -4.97 -12.75
N PHE A 338 1.32 -5.53 -12.75
CA PHE A 338 0.16 -4.98 -12.05
C PHE A 338 -0.17 -5.70 -10.75
N TRP A 339 0.69 -6.60 -10.27
CA TRP A 339 0.46 -7.49 -9.11
C TRP A 339 -0.86 -8.26 -9.16
N ALA A 340 -1.43 -8.41 -10.35
CA ALA A 340 -2.68 -9.13 -10.55
C ALA A 340 -2.47 -10.63 -10.26
N GLY A 341 -3.36 -11.20 -9.47
CA GLY A 341 -3.25 -12.59 -9.01
C GLY A 341 -2.08 -12.82 -8.07
N TRP A 342 -1.51 -11.74 -7.52
CA TRP A 342 -0.31 -11.74 -6.69
C TRP A 342 0.87 -12.37 -7.46
N PHE A 343 1.56 -13.38 -6.89
CA PHE A 343 2.56 -14.16 -7.64
C PHE A 343 1.96 -15.42 -8.24
N ILE A 344 0.95 -15.98 -7.60
CA ILE A 344 0.34 -17.27 -7.98
C ILE A 344 -0.31 -17.16 -9.35
N GLY A 345 -1.07 -16.10 -9.61
CA GLY A 345 -1.72 -15.86 -10.89
C GLY A 345 -0.75 -15.82 -12.08
N PRO A 346 0.29 -14.96 -12.05
CA PRO A 346 1.35 -14.93 -13.06
C PRO A 346 2.05 -16.27 -13.26
N PHE A 347 2.39 -17.00 -12.19
CA PHE A 347 3.01 -18.31 -12.30
C PHE A 347 2.11 -19.32 -13.00
N LEU A 348 0.81 -19.37 -12.66
CA LEU A 348 -0.16 -20.22 -13.34
C LEU A 348 -0.35 -19.81 -14.81
N ALA A 349 -0.24 -18.52 -15.14
CA ALA A 349 -0.27 -18.08 -16.53
C ALA A 349 0.98 -18.58 -17.30
N PHE A 350 2.18 -18.50 -16.72
CA PHE A 350 3.38 -19.10 -17.33
C PHE A 350 3.27 -20.62 -17.43
N GLU A 351 2.71 -21.29 -16.42
CA GLU A 351 2.46 -22.71 -16.47
C GLU A 351 1.51 -23.05 -17.65
N ALA A 352 0.42 -22.31 -17.83
CA ALA A 352 -0.47 -22.45 -18.96
C ALA A 352 0.23 -22.22 -20.32
N ALA A 353 1.25 -21.36 -20.37
CA ALA A 353 2.07 -21.17 -21.56
C ALA A 353 2.97 -22.38 -21.89
N LEU A 354 3.44 -23.11 -20.88
CA LEU A 354 4.38 -24.22 -21.03
C LEU A 354 3.70 -25.56 -21.23
N LEU A 355 2.55 -25.79 -20.58
CA LEU A 355 1.84 -27.07 -20.60
C LEU A 355 1.14 -27.36 -21.95
N PRO A 356 0.85 -28.63 -22.26
CA PRO A 356 0.11 -28.99 -23.46
C PRO A 356 -1.37 -28.59 -23.38
N TRP A 357 -1.86 -27.95 -24.44
CA TRP A 357 -3.26 -27.53 -24.58
C TRP A 357 -4.16 -28.66 -25.09
N LYS A 358 -3.59 -29.65 -25.79
CA LYS A 358 -4.31 -30.81 -26.27
C LYS A 358 -4.31 -31.90 -25.23
N HIS A 359 -5.48 -32.49 -25.00
CA HIS A 359 -5.58 -33.77 -24.30
C HIS A 359 -5.01 -34.84 -25.25
N LYS A 360 -3.99 -35.59 -24.80
CA LYS A 360 -3.64 -36.84 -25.48
C LYS A 360 -4.78 -37.81 -25.12
N GLY A 361 -5.77 -37.94 -26.01
CA GLY A 361 -6.74 -38.99 -25.94
C GLY A 361 -6.11 -40.37 -26.11
#